data_7dad579a38ac6ceb05461f7bbde3349f
#
_entry.id   7dad579a38ac6ceb05461f7bbde3349f
#
_cell.length_a   1.000
_cell.length_b   1.000
_cell.length_c   1.000
_cell.angle_alpha   90.00
_cell.angle_beta   90.00
_cell.angle_gamma   90.00
#
_symmetry.space_group_name_H-M   'P 1'
#
loop_
_entity.id
_entity.type
_entity.pdbx_description
1 polymer ?
#
loop_
_entity_poly.entity_id
_entity_poly.type
_entity_poly.pdbx_seq_one_letter_code
_entity_poly.pdbx_strand_id
1 'polypeptide(L)'
;MLKYKSTDQNKFYTFNNKEIQNPIHLTGLIIVKNQEKYIIDSLNSLNKVCDQIVVVDTGSTDNTVKNIKKFFPNVELKHLEWRENYAYIRNAALNFVKDGWIFVLDSDETFQKMCTYDELHNFLGWLEITNANKELICTTKCCSNGYSSFVRKKNLYKISPHLKYHGIVHEELVSDKSNLQIIDTDLEVLNKGTDREQVQKFDKEKRYSRLLLQQIKLEPQNPRWLSLMSLSYVDLGLVSADFLRKKYQYFLFKDKVNDFSLENIIKNKYLKYNLFRYVMLLVLYYKDFKSALSGAEAGIKLFPSDSNYVSLYISVKNEELNLEYKKLLKMSLNKLNDYKNQLELVHEESQGSENALDELMVRLLVKLGYYGEAKKILKSIDVPVYRNNLKAELELFHLA
;
A
#
# COMPACT_ATOMS: atom_id res chain seq x y z
N MET A 1 23.12 -14.25 -12.96
CA MET A 1 24.05 -13.79 -11.90
C MET A 1 23.28 -12.93 -10.91
N LEU A 2 23.40 -13.25 -9.64
CA LEU A 2 22.74 -12.59 -8.53
C LEU A 2 23.37 -11.21 -8.27
N LYS A 3 22.53 -10.19 -8.04
CA LYS A 3 22.96 -8.84 -7.68
C LYS A 3 22.52 -8.50 -6.26
N TYR A 4 23.37 -7.79 -5.56
CA TYR A 4 23.15 -7.41 -4.16
C TYR A 4 23.71 -6.02 -3.85
N LYS A 5 23.22 -5.42 -2.78
CA LYS A 5 23.82 -4.23 -2.15
C LYS A 5 23.50 -4.21 -0.66
N SER A 6 24.33 -3.56 0.15
CA SER A 6 23.91 -3.17 1.49
C SER A 6 22.83 -2.07 1.40
N THR A 7 21.88 -2.02 2.32
CA THR A 7 20.77 -1.04 2.26
C THR A 7 21.23 0.41 2.38
N ASP A 8 22.43 0.65 2.92
CA ASP A 8 23.08 1.96 3.00
C ASP A 8 23.84 2.35 1.71
N GLN A 9 23.96 1.44 0.74
CA GLN A 9 24.65 1.66 -0.54
C GLN A 9 23.65 1.97 -1.66
N ASN A 10 24.08 2.82 -2.60
CA ASN A 10 23.26 3.21 -3.75
C ASN A 10 23.42 2.29 -4.97
N LYS A 11 24.49 1.52 -5.04
CA LYS A 11 24.85 0.71 -6.22
C LYS A 11 24.75 -0.79 -5.92
N PHE A 12 24.15 -1.53 -6.86
CA PHE A 12 24.16 -2.99 -6.86
C PHE A 12 25.51 -3.52 -7.39
N TYR A 13 26.02 -4.56 -6.74
CA TYR A 13 27.17 -5.36 -7.15
C TYR A 13 26.69 -6.70 -7.69
N THR A 14 27.44 -7.27 -8.62
CA THR A 14 27.19 -8.62 -9.13
C THR A 14 28.02 -9.61 -8.33
N PHE A 15 27.37 -10.66 -7.80
CA PHE A 15 28.06 -11.73 -7.11
C PHE A 15 28.86 -12.58 -8.12
N ASN A 16 30.14 -12.78 -7.83
CA ASN A 16 31.01 -13.64 -8.62
C ASN A 16 31.07 -15.04 -8.03
N ASN A 17 30.36 -15.97 -8.63
CA ASN A 17 30.16 -17.34 -8.13
C ASN A 17 31.42 -18.19 -8.07
N LYS A 18 32.59 -17.69 -8.54
CA LYS A 18 33.86 -18.46 -8.58
C LYS A 18 34.66 -18.41 -7.28
N GLU A 19 34.28 -17.58 -6.31
CA GLU A 19 35.20 -17.20 -5.25
C GLU A 19 35.09 -18.00 -3.95
N ILE A 20 33.95 -18.61 -3.60
CA ILE A 20 33.83 -19.24 -2.27
C ILE A 20 32.86 -20.41 -2.29
N GLN A 21 33.31 -21.58 -1.85
CA GLN A 21 32.46 -22.69 -1.48
C GLN A 21 32.43 -22.80 0.05
N ASN A 22 31.36 -22.32 0.66
CA ASN A 22 31.06 -22.55 2.07
C ASN A 22 29.67 -23.23 2.13
N PRO A 23 29.64 -24.54 2.45
CA PRO A 23 28.36 -25.26 2.53
C PRO A 23 27.44 -24.61 3.54
N ILE A 24 26.26 -24.25 3.10
CA ILE A 24 25.20 -23.75 3.97
C ILE A 24 23.98 -24.68 3.89
N HIS A 25 23.13 -24.63 4.87
CA HIS A 25 21.82 -25.28 4.82
C HIS A 25 20.75 -24.21 4.66
N LEU A 26 19.87 -24.38 3.66
CA LEU A 26 18.78 -23.45 3.37
C LEU A 26 17.43 -24.16 3.52
N THR A 27 16.64 -23.73 4.50
CA THR A 27 15.28 -24.24 4.72
C THR A 27 14.24 -23.27 4.15
N GLY A 28 13.37 -23.76 3.24
CA GLY A 28 12.17 -23.07 2.84
C GLY A 28 11.08 -23.18 3.91
N LEU A 29 10.47 -22.07 4.31
CA LEU A 29 9.41 -22.06 5.32
C LEU A 29 8.14 -21.43 4.75
N ILE A 30 7.04 -22.19 4.74
CA ILE A 30 5.70 -21.73 4.37
C ILE A 30 4.72 -21.91 5.50
N ILE A 31 3.94 -20.87 5.81
CA ILE A 31 2.76 -20.96 6.66
C ILE A 31 1.54 -20.93 5.77
N VAL A 32 0.63 -21.89 5.95
CA VAL A 32 -0.49 -22.06 5.03
C VAL A 32 -1.84 -22.19 5.76
N LYS A 33 -2.89 -21.68 5.13
CA LYS A 33 -4.28 -21.96 5.44
C LYS A 33 -5.16 -21.79 4.21
N ASN A 34 -5.83 -22.86 3.76
CA ASN A 34 -6.79 -22.84 2.64
C ASN A 34 -6.23 -22.23 1.35
N GLN A 35 -5.11 -22.78 0.86
CA GLN A 35 -4.39 -22.34 -0.34
C GLN A 35 -4.21 -23.46 -1.39
N GLU A 36 -5.22 -24.31 -1.55
CA GLU A 36 -5.17 -25.43 -2.52
C GLU A 36 -4.81 -24.99 -3.96
N LYS A 37 -5.14 -23.72 -4.32
CA LYS A 37 -4.90 -23.15 -5.64
C LYS A 37 -3.44 -22.80 -5.90
N TYR A 38 -2.69 -22.35 -4.87
CA TYR A 38 -1.37 -21.76 -5.06
C TYR A 38 -0.22 -22.56 -4.42
N ILE A 39 -0.50 -23.37 -3.41
CA ILE A 39 0.53 -24.04 -2.60
C ILE A 39 1.51 -24.86 -3.43
N ILE A 40 1.03 -25.53 -4.51
CA ILE A 40 1.86 -26.36 -5.40
C ILE A 40 2.92 -25.50 -6.09
N ASP A 41 2.54 -24.34 -6.62
CA ASP A 41 3.46 -23.42 -7.31
C ASP A 41 4.51 -22.87 -6.34
N SER A 42 4.09 -22.52 -5.12
CA SER A 42 4.97 -22.00 -4.08
C SER A 42 6.02 -23.05 -3.69
N LEU A 43 5.60 -24.29 -3.44
CA LEU A 43 6.50 -25.40 -3.12
C LEU A 43 7.43 -25.74 -4.27
N ASN A 44 6.95 -25.80 -5.50
CA ASN A 44 7.79 -26.03 -6.69
C ASN A 44 8.90 -24.98 -6.82
N SER A 45 8.61 -23.73 -6.44
CA SER A 45 9.60 -22.65 -6.51
C SER A 45 10.70 -22.80 -5.46
N LEU A 46 10.35 -23.17 -4.21
CA LEU A 46 11.32 -23.40 -3.14
C LEU A 46 12.13 -24.68 -3.34
N ASN A 47 11.54 -25.75 -3.86
CA ASN A 47 12.21 -27.05 -4.08
C ASN A 47 13.39 -26.97 -5.02
N LYS A 48 13.52 -25.89 -5.79
CA LYS A 48 14.64 -25.66 -6.72
C LYS A 48 15.88 -25.07 -6.05
N VAL A 49 15.72 -24.49 -4.86
CA VAL A 49 16.81 -23.74 -4.21
C VAL A 49 17.00 -24.08 -2.74
N CYS A 50 16.07 -24.78 -2.10
CA CYS A 50 16.18 -25.15 -0.68
C CYS A 50 16.55 -26.63 -0.51
N ASP A 51 17.34 -26.92 0.54
CA ASP A 51 17.72 -28.28 0.94
C ASP A 51 16.55 -29.01 1.63
N GLN A 52 15.76 -28.26 2.39
CA GLN A 52 14.62 -28.73 3.13
C GLN A 52 13.46 -27.75 2.99
N ILE A 53 12.24 -28.27 3.04
CA ILE A 53 11.03 -27.43 3.10
C ILE A 53 10.18 -27.84 4.30
N VAL A 54 9.86 -26.86 5.12
CA VAL A 54 8.92 -26.98 6.24
C VAL A 54 7.64 -26.22 5.89
N VAL A 55 6.52 -26.92 5.98
CA VAL A 55 5.19 -26.30 5.81
C VAL A 55 4.44 -26.38 7.12
N VAL A 56 3.92 -25.26 7.57
CA VAL A 56 3.13 -25.15 8.80
C VAL A 56 1.68 -24.87 8.44
N ASP A 57 0.83 -25.89 8.52
CA ASP A 57 -0.62 -25.73 8.32
C ASP A 57 -1.28 -25.17 9.58
N THR A 58 -2.10 -24.13 9.41
CA THR A 58 -2.80 -23.46 10.51
C THR A 58 -4.31 -23.77 10.53
N GLY A 59 -4.68 -24.95 10.07
CA GLY A 59 -6.06 -25.44 10.07
C GLY A 59 -6.74 -25.27 8.72
N SER A 60 -6.14 -25.80 7.65
CA SER A 60 -6.77 -25.89 6.33
C SER A 60 -7.92 -26.89 6.33
N THR A 61 -9.00 -26.51 5.65
CA THR A 61 -10.22 -27.30 5.48
C THR A 61 -10.51 -27.67 4.01
N ASP A 62 -9.72 -27.10 3.08
CA ASP A 62 -9.74 -27.42 1.66
C ASP A 62 -8.72 -28.54 1.31
N ASN A 63 -8.41 -28.71 0.01
CA ASN A 63 -7.45 -29.75 -0.42
C ASN A 63 -5.98 -29.38 -0.19
N THR A 64 -5.65 -28.28 0.49
CA THR A 64 -4.26 -27.83 0.71
C THR A 64 -3.36 -28.94 1.24
N VAL A 65 -3.72 -29.52 2.40
CA VAL A 65 -2.95 -30.58 3.06
C VAL A 65 -2.86 -31.84 2.20
N LYS A 66 -3.96 -32.22 1.55
CA LYS A 66 -4.00 -33.37 0.63
C LYS A 66 -3.04 -33.18 -0.56
N ASN A 67 -3.02 -32.00 -1.13
CA ASN A 67 -2.15 -31.65 -2.26
C ASN A 67 -0.66 -31.70 -1.84
N ILE A 68 -0.32 -31.15 -0.68
CA ILE A 68 1.06 -31.19 -0.14
C ILE A 68 1.51 -32.64 0.00
N LYS A 69 0.76 -33.48 0.71
CA LYS A 69 1.11 -34.88 0.94
C LYS A 69 1.24 -35.69 -0.36
N LYS A 70 0.39 -35.40 -1.35
CA LYS A 70 0.38 -36.11 -2.64
C LYS A 70 1.56 -35.75 -3.53
N PHE A 71 1.88 -34.45 -3.66
CA PHE A 71 2.85 -33.96 -4.64
C PHE A 71 4.23 -33.69 -4.05
N PHE A 72 4.32 -33.52 -2.72
CA PHE A 72 5.58 -33.19 -2.01
C PHE A 72 5.72 -34.08 -0.76
N PRO A 73 5.86 -35.41 -0.90
CA PRO A 73 5.93 -36.35 0.23
C PRO A 73 7.14 -36.11 1.14
N ASN A 74 8.19 -35.48 0.64
CA ASN A 74 9.42 -35.18 1.40
C ASN A 74 9.36 -33.84 2.17
N VAL A 75 8.28 -33.07 2.02
CA VAL A 75 8.10 -31.82 2.77
C VAL A 75 7.75 -32.14 4.22
N GLU A 76 8.40 -31.45 5.14
CA GLU A 76 8.08 -31.58 6.55
C GLU A 76 6.83 -30.78 6.88
N LEU A 77 5.68 -31.47 6.97
CA LEU A 77 4.40 -30.86 7.27
C LEU A 77 4.14 -30.87 8.78
N LYS A 78 4.01 -29.66 9.35
CA LYS A 78 3.66 -29.41 10.76
C LYS A 78 2.28 -28.80 10.87
N HIS A 79 1.70 -28.86 12.07
CA HIS A 79 0.43 -28.22 12.38
C HIS A 79 0.57 -27.28 13.57
N LEU A 80 0.07 -26.05 13.45
CA LEU A 80 -0.06 -25.09 14.54
C LEU A 80 -1.46 -24.50 14.55
N GLU A 81 -2.02 -24.35 15.74
CA GLU A 81 -3.31 -23.68 15.89
C GLU A 81 -3.18 -22.17 15.62
N TRP A 82 -4.08 -21.62 14.80
CA TRP A 82 -4.18 -20.19 14.56
C TRP A 82 -4.67 -19.45 15.80
N ARG A 83 -3.90 -18.45 16.27
CA ARG A 83 -4.19 -17.68 17.50
C ARG A 83 -4.40 -16.18 17.25
N GLU A 84 -4.91 -15.79 16.09
CA GLU A 84 -5.15 -14.37 15.74
C GLU A 84 -3.90 -13.48 15.91
N ASN A 85 -2.70 -14.05 15.68
CA ASN A 85 -1.43 -13.38 15.86
C ASN A 85 -0.40 -13.94 14.87
N TYR A 86 -0.09 -13.16 13.83
CA TYR A 86 0.84 -13.57 12.79
C TYR A 86 2.27 -13.73 13.30
N ALA A 87 2.77 -12.80 14.13
CA ALA A 87 4.11 -12.93 14.69
C ALA A 87 4.25 -14.16 15.57
N TYR A 88 3.23 -14.51 16.37
CA TYR A 88 3.22 -15.74 17.17
C TYR A 88 3.39 -16.98 16.29
N ILE A 89 2.61 -17.11 15.23
CA ILE A 89 2.67 -18.26 14.32
C ILE A 89 4.04 -18.34 13.63
N ARG A 90 4.56 -17.20 13.13
CA ARG A 90 5.89 -17.17 12.51
C ARG A 90 6.99 -17.56 13.48
N ASN A 91 6.98 -17.01 14.69
CA ASN A 91 7.97 -17.37 15.71
C ASN A 91 7.86 -18.83 16.15
N ALA A 92 6.65 -19.37 16.26
CA ALA A 92 6.44 -20.79 16.56
C ALA A 92 6.92 -21.69 15.40
N ALA A 93 6.73 -21.27 14.16
CA ALA A 93 7.22 -21.96 12.97
C ALA A 93 8.74 -22.00 12.87
N LEU A 94 9.44 -20.96 13.33
CA LEU A 94 10.91 -20.94 13.38
C LEU A 94 11.49 -22.05 14.26
N ASN A 95 10.76 -22.53 15.28
CA ASN A 95 11.22 -23.63 16.13
C ASN A 95 11.34 -24.98 15.40
N PHE A 96 10.77 -25.11 14.19
CA PHE A 96 10.92 -26.30 13.35
C PHE A 96 12.18 -26.24 12.47
N VAL A 97 12.90 -25.11 12.46
CA VAL A 97 14.16 -24.95 11.72
C VAL A 97 15.29 -24.88 12.73
N LYS A 98 16.26 -25.81 12.63
CA LYS A 98 17.30 -25.94 13.66
C LYS A 98 18.43 -24.92 13.51
N ASP A 99 18.95 -24.76 12.31
CA ASP A 99 20.08 -23.90 11.99
C ASP A 99 20.09 -23.49 10.52
N GLY A 100 21.11 -22.77 10.10
CA GLY A 100 21.31 -22.35 8.72
C GLY A 100 20.52 -21.12 8.30
N TRP A 101 20.12 -21.09 7.05
CA TRP A 101 19.33 -20.02 6.44
C TRP A 101 17.87 -20.41 6.30
N ILE A 102 17.00 -19.43 6.38
CA ILE A 102 15.57 -19.60 6.16
C ILE A 102 15.13 -18.72 5.00
N PHE A 103 14.39 -19.32 4.06
CA PHE A 103 13.67 -18.58 3.04
C PHE A 103 12.18 -18.69 3.31
N VAL A 104 11.56 -17.62 3.79
CA VAL A 104 10.14 -17.56 4.09
C VAL A 104 9.38 -17.07 2.86
N LEU A 105 8.44 -17.88 2.36
CA LEU A 105 7.45 -17.47 1.37
C LEU A 105 6.04 -17.56 1.96
N ASP A 106 5.17 -16.63 1.57
CA ASP A 106 3.74 -16.81 1.81
C ASP A 106 3.20 -17.87 0.84
N SER A 107 2.17 -18.57 1.24
CA SER A 107 1.63 -19.73 0.49
C SER A 107 1.02 -19.40 -0.87
N ASP A 108 0.86 -18.12 -1.17
CA ASP A 108 0.42 -17.54 -2.44
C ASP A 108 1.53 -16.80 -3.20
N GLU A 109 2.78 -17.02 -2.77
CA GLU A 109 3.97 -16.44 -3.39
C GLU A 109 4.77 -17.47 -4.16
N THR A 110 5.38 -17.04 -5.26
CA THR A 110 6.28 -17.87 -6.08
C THR A 110 7.55 -17.10 -6.41
N PHE A 111 8.68 -17.81 -6.40
CA PHE A 111 9.97 -17.29 -6.76
C PHE A 111 10.06 -17.15 -8.28
N GLN A 112 10.22 -15.93 -8.80
CA GLN A 112 10.15 -15.61 -10.23
C GLN A 112 11.52 -15.55 -10.90
N LYS A 113 12.37 -14.65 -10.44
CA LYS A 113 13.74 -14.53 -10.96
C LYS A 113 14.64 -15.44 -10.13
N MET A 114 14.89 -16.61 -10.70
CA MET A 114 15.65 -17.64 -10.04
C MET A 114 17.13 -17.54 -10.37
N CYS A 115 17.96 -17.63 -9.33
CA CYS A 115 19.32 -18.10 -9.43
C CYS A 115 19.35 -19.65 -9.38
N THR A 116 20.45 -20.25 -9.74
CA THR A 116 20.62 -21.69 -9.53
C THR A 116 20.77 -21.99 -8.04
N TYR A 117 20.56 -23.26 -7.67
CA TYR A 117 20.83 -23.74 -6.30
C TYR A 117 22.25 -23.34 -5.85
N ASP A 118 23.26 -23.69 -6.62
CA ASP A 118 24.67 -23.39 -6.33
C ASP A 118 24.93 -21.88 -6.20
N GLU A 119 24.35 -21.08 -7.09
CA GLU A 119 24.54 -19.62 -7.05
C GLU A 119 23.98 -19.00 -5.75
N LEU A 120 22.81 -19.46 -5.29
CA LEU A 120 22.21 -18.98 -4.06
C LEU A 120 23.02 -19.45 -2.83
N HIS A 121 23.38 -20.73 -2.78
CA HIS A 121 24.11 -21.31 -1.66
C HIS A 121 25.52 -20.69 -1.53
N ASN A 122 26.23 -20.54 -2.63
CA ASN A 122 27.53 -19.88 -2.64
C ASN A 122 27.44 -18.40 -2.23
N PHE A 123 26.39 -17.70 -2.64
CA PHE A 123 26.15 -16.32 -2.23
C PHE A 123 25.92 -16.21 -0.72
N LEU A 124 25.04 -17.05 -0.16
CA LEU A 124 24.75 -17.06 1.27
C LEU A 124 25.98 -17.48 2.10
N GLY A 125 26.74 -18.48 1.65
CA GLY A 125 27.99 -18.88 2.27
C GLY A 125 29.06 -17.78 2.25
N TRP A 126 29.19 -17.06 1.14
CA TRP A 126 30.06 -15.90 1.02
C TRP A 126 29.63 -14.77 1.99
N LEU A 127 28.34 -14.51 2.14
CA LEU A 127 27.83 -13.54 3.11
C LEU A 127 28.20 -13.90 4.53
N GLU A 128 28.16 -15.16 4.91
CA GLU A 128 28.58 -15.62 6.25
C GLU A 128 30.05 -15.34 6.53
N ILE A 129 30.89 -15.63 5.56
CA ILE A 129 32.35 -15.40 5.71
C ILE A 129 32.66 -13.91 5.80
N THR A 130 32.09 -13.13 4.91
CA THR A 130 32.36 -11.68 4.82
C THR A 130 31.75 -10.84 5.93
N ASN A 131 30.77 -11.42 6.67
CA ASN A 131 30.03 -10.76 7.73
C ASN A 131 29.89 -11.62 8.99
N ALA A 132 30.97 -12.33 9.37
CA ALA A 132 30.96 -13.38 10.40
C ALA A 132 30.36 -12.99 11.77
N ASN A 133 30.38 -11.70 12.12
CA ASN A 133 29.86 -11.21 13.41
C ASN A 133 28.54 -10.41 13.28
N LYS A 134 27.82 -10.57 12.18
CA LYS A 134 26.59 -9.82 11.93
C LYS A 134 25.37 -10.73 11.86
N GLU A 135 24.25 -10.19 12.29
CA GLU A 135 22.93 -10.74 12.00
C GLU A 135 22.58 -10.43 10.55
N LEU A 136 22.33 -11.44 9.73
CA LEU A 136 22.18 -11.29 8.28
C LEU A 136 20.72 -11.45 7.84
N ILE A 137 20.20 -10.44 7.17
CA ILE A 137 18.91 -10.46 6.51
C ILE A 137 19.07 -10.02 5.06
N CYS A 138 18.66 -10.86 4.12
CA CYS A 138 18.51 -10.50 2.71
C CYS A 138 17.05 -10.13 2.42
N THR A 139 16.86 -9.11 1.57
CA THR A 139 15.51 -8.76 1.08
C THR A 139 15.34 -9.27 -0.33
N THR A 140 14.11 -9.68 -0.67
CA THR A 140 13.69 -9.94 -2.05
C THR A 140 12.76 -8.83 -2.54
N LYS A 141 12.63 -8.69 -3.86
CA LYS A 141 11.63 -7.84 -4.49
C LYS A 141 10.32 -8.63 -4.58
N CYS A 142 9.32 -8.22 -3.84
CA CYS A 142 7.98 -8.80 -3.94
C CYS A 142 7.11 -7.95 -4.89
N CYS A 143 6.77 -8.53 -6.02
CA CYS A 143 5.92 -7.93 -7.05
C CYS A 143 4.50 -8.49 -6.92
N SER A 144 3.49 -7.65 -7.09
CA SER A 144 2.10 -8.08 -7.21
C SER A 144 1.72 -8.24 -8.68
N ASN A 145 0.86 -9.21 -8.99
CA ASN A 145 0.43 -9.47 -10.35
C ASN A 145 -0.22 -8.22 -10.98
N GLY A 146 0.28 -7.81 -12.16
CA GLY A 146 -0.23 -6.64 -12.88
C GLY A 146 0.28 -5.26 -12.41
N TYR A 147 1.19 -5.19 -11.43
CA TYR A 147 1.78 -3.93 -10.96
C TYR A 147 3.26 -3.81 -11.37
N SER A 148 3.66 -2.61 -11.80
CA SER A 148 5.06 -2.30 -12.13
C SER A 148 5.93 -1.97 -10.91
N SER A 149 5.33 -1.82 -9.71
CA SER A 149 6.01 -1.53 -8.46
C SER A 149 6.27 -2.78 -7.65
N PHE A 150 7.31 -2.77 -6.84
CA PHE A 150 7.63 -3.84 -5.90
C PHE A 150 7.82 -3.30 -4.48
N VAL A 151 7.63 -4.16 -3.50
CA VAL A 151 8.04 -3.93 -2.11
C VAL A 151 9.18 -4.87 -1.74
N ARG A 152 10.08 -4.42 -0.85
CA ARG A 152 11.14 -5.28 -0.33
C ARG A 152 10.64 -6.04 0.89
N LYS A 153 10.76 -7.39 0.83
CA LYS A 153 10.46 -8.30 1.94
C LYS A 153 11.75 -8.80 2.57
N LYS A 154 11.82 -8.77 3.89
CA LYS A 154 12.88 -9.39 4.71
C LYS A 154 12.53 -10.86 4.94
N ASN A 155 12.74 -11.70 3.98
CA ASN A 155 12.24 -13.07 3.97
C ASN A 155 13.33 -14.15 3.74
N LEU A 156 14.59 -13.75 3.58
CA LEU A 156 15.72 -14.66 3.48
C LEU A 156 16.78 -14.24 4.52
N TYR A 157 17.00 -15.05 5.55
CA TYR A 157 17.87 -14.66 6.66
C TYR A 157 18.53 -15.86 7.36
N LYS A 158 19.67 -15.63 7.99
CA LYS A 158 20.32 -16.62 8.84
C LYS A 158 19.56 -16.73 10.15
N ILE A 159 19.24 -17.96 10.58
CA ILE A 159 18.54 -18.18 11.85
C ILE A 159 19.40 -17.68 13.02
N SER A 160 18.77 -17.01 13.97
CA SER A 160 19.42 -16.52 15.17
C SER A 160 18.39 -16.38 16.30
N PRO A 161 18.77 -16.62 17.56
CA PRO A 161 17.89 -16.40 18.72
C PRO A 161 17.51 -14.94 18.93
N HIS A 162 18.24 -14.03 18.28
CA HIS A 162 18.03 -12.57 18.35
C HIS A 162 17.05 -12.06 17.30
N LEU A 163 16.74 -12.87 16.28
CA LEU A 163 15.79 -12.54 15.23
C LEU A 163 14.43 -13.10 15.58
N LYS A 164 13.40 -12.24 15.63
CA LYS A 164 12.01 -12.66 15.87
C LYS A 164 11.03 -11.76 15.14
N TYR A 165 9.87 -12.30 14.83
CA TYR A 165 8.76 -11.53 14.31
C TYR A 165 8.06 -10.77 15.42
N HIS A 166 7.68 -9.51 15.14
CA HIS A 166 7.02 -8.61 16.06
C HIS A 166 5.78 -7.97 15.41
N GLY A 167 4.69 -7.88 16.16
CA GLY A 167 3.39 -7.36 15.72
C GLY A 167 2.37 -8.46 15.43
N ILE A 168 1.16 -8.34 16.00
CA ILE A 168 0.09 -9.34 15.78
C ILE A 168 -0.43 -9.35 14.35
N VAL A 169 -0.27 -8.24 13.64
CA VAL A 169 -0.58 -8.08 12.20
C VAL A 169 0.47 -7.17 11.58
N HIS A 170 0.72 -7.30 10.28
CA HIS A 170 1.82 -6.61 9.59
C HIS A 170 3.16 -6.82 10.32
N GLU A 171 3.37 -8.03 10.75
CA GLU A 171 4.54 -8.44 11.49
C GLU A 171 5.83 -8.14 10.70
N GLU A 172 6.87 -7.73 11.39
CA GLU A 172 8.19 -7.54 10.81
C GLU A 172 9.24 -8.34 11.56
N LEU A 173 10.26 -8.80 10.82
CA LEU A 173 11.42 -9.43 11.40
C LEU A 173 12.31 -8.36 12.02
N VAL A 174 12.55 -8.44 13.33
CA VAL A 174 13.35 -7.52 14.12
C VAL A 174 14.48 -8.26 14.83
N SER A 175 15.56 -7.54 15.11
CA SER A 175 16.68 -8.03 15.91
C SER A 175 16.81 -7.19 17.18
N ASP A 176 17.18 -7.82 18.30
CA ASP A 176 17.55 -7.14 19.53
C ASP A 176 19.06 -6.77 19.54
N LYS A 177 19.80 -7.11 18.48
CA LYS A 177 21.22 -6.78 18.28
C LYS A 177 21.40 -5.51 17.45
N SER A 178 22.46 -4.77 17.77
CA SER A 178 22.86 -3.56 17.02
C SER A 178 23.65 -3.85 15.74
N ASN A 179 24.13 -5.11 15.55
CA ASN A 179 24.98 -5.52 14.43
C ASN A 179 24.20 -6.11 13.25
N LEU A 180 22.93 -5.77 13.11
CA LEU A 180 22.08 -6.22 11.99
C LEU A 180 22.57 -5.66 10.65
N GLN A 181 22.83 -6.56 9.70
CA GLN A 181 23.14 -6.20 8.31
C GLN A 181 22.01 -6.62 7.39
N ILE A 182 21.40 -5.64 6.74
CA ILE A 182 20.35 -5.87 5.74
C ILE A 182 20.96 -5.73 4.35
N ILE A 183 20.73 -6.73 3.50
CA ILE A 183 21.28 -6.82 2.15
C ILE A 183 20.13 -6.91 1.17
N ASP A 184 20.03 -5.93 0.31
CA ASP A 184 19.07 -5.94 -0.80
C ASP A 184 19.58 -6.84 -1.91
N THR A 185 18.77 -7.79 -2.35
CA THR A 185 19.06 -8.64 -3.51
C THR A 185 18.16 -8.30 -4.70
N ASP A 186 18.51 -8.79 -5.87
CA ASP A 186 17.66 -8.73 -7.06
C ASP A 186 16.78 -9.99 -7.26
N LEU A 187 16.73 -10.85 -6.24
CA LEU A 187 15.79 -11.96 -6.19
C LEU A 187 14.34 -11.44 -6.22
N GLU A 188 13.49 -12.07 -7.02
CA GLU A 188 12.13 -11.63 -7.25
C GLU A 188 11.12 -12.69 -6.83
N VAL A 189 10.09 -12.24 -6.12
CA VAL A 189 8.96 -13.04 -5.66
C VAL A 189 7.69 -12.44 -6.24
N LEU A 190 6.83 -13.25 -6.83
CA LEU A 190 5.50 -12.85 -7.29
C LEU A 190 4.45 -13.24 -6.26
N ASN A 191 3.70 -12.26 -5.77
CA ASN A 191 2.55 -12.48 -4.91
C ASN A 191 1.27 -12.56 -5.76
N LYS A 192 0.60 -13.72 -5.71
CA LYS A 192 -0.68 -14.00 -6.39
C LYS A 192 -1.90 -13.74 -5.50
N GLY A 193 -1.70 -13.53 -4.20
CA GLY A 193 -2.76 -13.34 -3.19
C GLY A 193 -3.42 -11.96 -3.19
N THR A 194 -3.04 -11.08 -4.13
CA THR A 194 -3.67 -9.77 -4.37
C THR A 194 -4.89 -9.84 -5.28
N ASP A 195 -5.22 -11.00 -5.80
CA ASP A 195 -6.43 -11.21 -6.62
C ASP A 195 -7.68 -10.87 -5.80
N ARG A 196 -8.66 -10.18 -6.40
CA ARG A 196 -9.90 -9.71 -5.74
C ARG A 196 -10.65 -10.82 -5.01
N GLU A 197 -10.68 -12.02 -5.59
CA GLU A 197 -11.31 -13.20 -4.98
C GLU A 197 -10.68 -13.58 -3.63
N GLN A 198 -9.33 -13.50 -3.51
CA GLN A 198 -8.61 -13.81 -2.28
C GLN A 198 -8.88 -12.76 -1.18
N VAL A 199 -8.96 -11.49 -1.56
CA VAL A 199 -9.24 -10.40 -0.62
C VAL A 199 -10.64 -10.56 -0.02
N GLN A 200 -11.64 -10.91 -0.84
CA GLN A 200 -13.03 -11.14 -0.40
C GLN A 200 -13.19 -12.41 0.44
N LYS A 201 -12.57 -13.53 0.00
CA LYS A 201 -12.65 -14.84 0.68
C LYS A 201 -12.27 -14.79 2.16
N PHE A 202 -11.35 -13.91 2.55
CA PHE A 202 -10.80 -13.86 3.91
C PHE A 202 -11.29 -12.67 4.74
N ASP A 203 -12.17 -11.82 4.23
CA ASP A 203 -12.62 -10.58 4.89
C ASP A 203 -11.41 -9.81 5.49
N LYS A 204 -10.35 -9.69 4.68
CA LYS A 204 -9.02 -9.23 5.13
C LYS A 204 -9.07 -7.87 5.82
N GLU A 205 -9.85 -6.93 5.27
CA GLU A 205 -9.91 -5.57 5.80
C GLU A 205 -10.46 -5.53 7.24
N LYS A 206 -11.57 -6.19 7.48
CA LYS A 206 -12.21 -6.24 8.80
C LYS A 206 -11.33 -6.95 9.84
N ARG A 207 -10.72 -8.07 9.45
CA ARG A 207 -9.81 -8.78 10.33
C ARG A 207 -8.56 -7.96 10.64
N TYR A 208 -7.94 -7.35 9.62
CA TYR A 208 -6.71 -6.57 9.78
C TYR A 208 -6.94 -5.30 10.59
N SER A 209 -8.06 -4.59 10.39
CA SER A 209 -8.41 -3.42 11.20
C SER A 209 -8.54 -3.78 12.68
N ARG A 210 -9.23 -4.88 13.00
CA ARG A 210 -9.40 -5.36 14.38
C ARG A 210 -8.05 -5.69 15.05
N LEU A 211 -7.21 -6.46 14.36
CA LEU A 211 -5.88 -6.83 14.87
C LEU A 211 -4.97 -5.60 15.03
N LEU A 212 -5.04 -4.66 14.09
CA LEU A 212 -4.23 -3.43 14.16
C LEU A 212 -4.68 -2.52 15.31
N LEU A 213 -5.99 -2.39 15.56
CA LEU A 213 -6.52 -1.67 16.72
C LEU A 213 -6.10 -2.33 18.04
N GLN A 214 -6.06 -3.65 18.08
CA GLN A 214 -5.54 -4.39 19.24
C GLN A 214 -4.04 -4.11 19.42
N GLN A 215 -3.26 -4.11 18.36
CA GLN A 215 -1.83 -3.79 18.42
C GLN A 215 -1.56 -2.36 18.88
N ILE A 216 -2.35 -1.38 18.43
CA ILE A 216 -2.29 0.02 18.91
C ILE A 216 -2.57 0.12 20.41
N LYS A 217 -3.46 -0.72 20.95
CA LYS A 217 -3.73 -0.75 22.40
C LYS A 217 -2.56 -1.35 23.18
N LEU A 218 -1.89 -2.37 22.64
CA LEU A 218 -0.72 -2.99 23.27
C LEU A 218 0.51 -2.09 23.26
N GLU A 219 0.67 -1.31 22.19
CA GLU A 219 1.81 -0.40 22.00
C GLU A 219 1.35 1.01 21.63
N PRO A 220 0.70 1.72 22.58
CA PRO A 220 0.06 3.01 22.30
C PRO A 220 1.04 4.12 21.92
N GLN A 221 2.33 3.95 22.22
CA GLN A 221 3.41 4.90 21.94
C GLN A 221 4.18 4.59 20.65
N ASN A 222 3.83 3.52 19.91
CA ASN A 222 4.53 3.14 18.70
C ASN A 222 3.81 3.71 17.45
N PRO A 223 4.39 4.75 16.78
CA PRO A 223 3.76 5.40 15.63
C PRO A 223 3.66 4.49 14.39
N ARG A 224 4.38 3.35 14.39
CA ARG A 224 4.34 2.38 13.31
C ARG A 224 2.93 1.88 13.03
N TRP A 225 2.22 1.50 14.07
CA TRP A 225 0.91 0.87 13.90
C TRP A 225 -0.12 1.81 13.28
N LEU A 226 -0.01 3.10 13.60
CA LEU A 226 -0.85 4.13 12.99
C LEU A 226 -0.51 4.33 11.50
N SER A 227 0.77 4.21 11.13
CA SER A 227 1.20 4.34 9.73
C SER A 227 0.67 3.22 8.82
N LEU A 228 0.16 2.13 9.39
CA LEU A 228 -0.42 1.00 8.68
C LEU A 228 -1.96 1.06 8.60
N MET A 229 -2.59 2.01 9.33
CA MET A 229 -4.04 2.18 9.28
C MET A 229 -4.51 2.64 7.90
N SER A 230 -5.45 1.91 7.30
CA SER A 230 -6.14 2.38 6.09
C SER A 230 -7.26 3.35 6.43
N LEU A 231 -7.43 4.40 5.63
CA LEU A 231 -8.59 5.29 5.75
C LEU A 231 -9.90 4.62 5.33
N SER A 232 -9.85 3.58 4.48
CA SER A 232 -11.02 2.75 4.15
C SER A 232 -11.69 2.13 5.40
N TYR A 233 -10.94 1.94 6.49
CA TYR A 233 -11.53 1.45 7.75
C TYR A 233 -12.53 2.43 8.39
N VAL A 234 -12.41 3.73 8.07
CA VAL A 234 -13.41 4.74 8.46
C VAL A 234 -14.68 4.58 7.63
N ASP A 235 -14.54 4.42 6.31
CA ASP A 235 -15.67 4.24 5.40
C ASP A 235 -16.47 2.97 5.71
N LEU A 236 -15.77 1.92 6.17
CA LEU A 236 -16.37 0.65 6.62
C LEU A 236 -16.92 0.71 8.05
N GLY A 237 -16.83 1.84 8.75
CA GLY A 237 -17.28 1.98 10.14
C GLY A 237 -16.47 1.19 11.18
N LEU A 238 -15.27 0.73 10.83
CA LEU A 238 -14.40 -0.08 11.70
C LEU A 238 -13.60 0.77 12.68
N VAL A 239 -13.37 2.03 12.35
CA VAL A 239 -12.69 3.04 13.19
C VAL A 239 -13.28 4.41 12.93
N SER A 240 -13.35 5.28 13.95
CA SER A 240 -13.83 6.65 13.75
C SER A 240 -12.73 7.57 13.23
N ALA A 241 -13.11 8.53 12.36
CA ALA A 241 -12.20 9.57 11.88
C ALA A 241 -11.60 10.38 13.05
N ASP A 242 -12.38 10.66 14.09
CA ASP A 242 -11.91 11.39 15.29
C ASP A 242 -10.86 10.62 16.09
N PHE A 243 -10.98 9.30 16.20
CA PHE A 243 -9.95 8.47 16.83
C PHE A 243 -8.63 8.59 16.06
N LEU A 244 -8.67 8.44 14.73
CA LEU A 244 -7.49 8.55 13.88
C LEU A 244 -6.90 9.96 13.95
N ARG A 245 -7.75 11.00 13.88
CA ARG A 245 -7.33 12.41 14.00
C ARG A 245 -6.53 12.65 15.25
N LYS A 246 -7.06 12.28 16.44
CA LYS A 246 -6.39 12.43 17.73
C LYS A 246 -5.06 11.67 17.79
N LYS A 247 -5.02 10.44 17.25
CA LYS A 247 -3.80 9.64 17.22
C LYS A 247 -2.73 10.23 16.30
N TYR A 248 -3.10 10.69 15.08
CA TYR A 248 -2.15 11.38 14.21
C TYR A 248 -1.63 12.66 14.84
N GLN A 249 -2.50 13.49 15.44
CA GLN A 249 -2.09 14.72 16.11
C GLN A 249 -1.07 14.47 17.22
N TYR A 250 -1.27 13.44 18.03
CA TYR A 250 -0.36 13.03 19.08
C TYR A 250 1.04 12.66 18.57
N PHE A 251 1.14 11.97 17.41
CA PHE A 251 2.42 11.55 16.85
C PHE A 251 3.08 12.56 15.91
N LEU A 252 2.35 13.57 15.46
CA LEU A 252 2.84 14.55 14.50
C LEU A 252 3.28 15.88 15.13
N PHE A 253 2.65 16.32 16.22
CA PHE A 253 2.86 17.65 16.74
C PHE A 253 3.36 17.63 18.19
N LYS A 254 4.33 18.52 18.51
CA LYS A 254 4.85 18.69 19.87
C LYS A 254 3.87 19.45 20.76
N ASP A 255 3.52 20.65 20.34
CA ASP A 255 2.79 21.61 21.17
C ASP A 255 1.48 22.08 20.51
N LYS A 256 1.55 22.52 19.26
CA LYS A 256 0.43 23.17 18.59
C LYS A 256 -0.10 22.29 17.44
N VAL A 257 -1.32 21.81 17.62
CA VAL A 257 -2.02 20.97 16.63
C VAL A 257 -2.24 21.76 15.33
N ASN A 258 -1.98 21.10 14.18
CA ASN A 258 -2.07 21.66 12.82
C ASN A 258 -1.10 22.83 12.54
N ASP A 259 -0.12 23.05 13.41
CA ASP A 259 1.04 23.87 13.07
C ASP A 259 2.12 22.98 12.41
N PHE A 260 2.18 23.06 11.10
CA PHE A 260 3.10 22.26 10.27
C PHE A 260 4.48 22.90 10.12
N SER A 261 4.88 23.79 11.02
CA SER A 261 6.27 24.26 11.10
C SER A 261 7.22 23.10 11.41
N LEU A 262 8.40 23.12 10.81
CA LEU A 262 9.38 22.02 10.94
C LEU A 262 9.87 21.82 12.38
N GLU A 263 9.74 22.84 13.21
CA GLU A 263 10.11 22.84 14.63
C GLU A 263 9.06 22.14 15.48
N ASN A 264 7.79 22.27 15.12
CA ASN A 264 6.65 21.66 15.83
C ASN A 264 6.38 20.22 15.41
N ILE A 265 6.87 19.78 14.24
CA ILE A 265 6.69 18.40 13.77
C ILE A 265 7.62 17.44 14.52
N ILE A 266 7.05 16.34 15.06
CA ILE A 266 7.80 15.27 15.73
C ILE A 266 8.46 14.39 14.65
N LYS A 267 9.81 14.36 14.64
CA LYS A 267 10.57 13.54 13.73
C LYS A 267 10.68 12.10 14.24
N ASN A 268 10.20 11.14 13.45
CA ASN A 268 10.35 9.71 13.71
C ASN A 268 10.38 8.92 12.39
N LYS A 269 10.74 7.64 12.45
CA LYS A 269 10.85 6.75 11.28
C LYS A 269 9.57 6.65 10.43
N TYR A 270 8.40 6.85 11.03
CA TYR A 270 7.09 6.68 10.40
C TYR A 270 6.41 8.02 10.06
N LEU A 271 7.09 9.15 10.31
CA LEU A 271 6.58 10.49 10.07
C LEU A 271 6.01 10.64 8.66
N LYS A 272 6.77 10.20 7.65
CA LYS A 272 6.36 10.27 6.25
C LYS A 272 4.97 9.69 6.00
N TYR A 273 4.71 8.50 6.50
CA TYR A 273 3.44 7.81 6.28
C TYR A 273 2.30 8.41 7.13
N ASN A 274 2.59 8.76 8.37
CA ASN A 274 1.59 9.33 9.28
C ASN A 274 1.15 10.73 8.83
N LEU A 275 2.07 11.57 8.38
CA LEU A 275 1.77 12.90 7.86
C LEU A 275 0.93 12.81 6.58
N PHE A 276 1.30 11.94 5.64
CA PHE A 276 0.53 11.72 4.42
C PHE A 276 -0.92 11.31 4.72
N ARG A 277 -1.11 10.31 5.59
CA ARG A 277 -2.45 9.84 5.97
C ARG A 277 -3.24 10.88 6.74
N TYR A 278 -2.59 11.68 7.57
CA TYR A 278 -3.25 12.76 8.29
C TYR A 278 -3.76 13.84 7.33
N VAL A 279 -2.97 14.24 6.35
CA VAL A 279 -3.39 15.18 5.30
C VAL A 279 -4.61 14.64 4.55
N MET A 280 -4.57 13.37 4.13
CA MET A 280 -5.71 12.71 3.48
C MET A 280 -6.94 12.69 4.38
N LEU A 281 -6.78 12.41 5.68
CA LEU A 281 -7.87 12.40 6.65
C LEU A 281 -8.53 13.78 6.77
N LEU A 282 -7.73 14.86 6.81
CA LEU A 282 -8.24 16.25 6.86
C LEU A 282 -9.09 16.58 5.63
N VAL A 283 -8.68 16.15 4.45
CA VAL A 283 -9.44 16.37 3.20
C VAL A 283 -10.73 15.57 3.18
N LEU A 284 -10.63 14.25 3.38
CA LEU A 284 -11.74 13.33 3.15
C LEU A 284 -12.88 13.50 4.17
N TYR A 285 -12.53 13.65 5.44
CA TYR A 285 -13.53 13.60 6.52
C TYR A 285 -13.80 14.95 7.17
N TYR A 286 -12.87 15.90 7.09
CA TYR A 286 -13.03 17.22 7.76
C TYR A 286 -13.16 18.39 6.78
N LYS A 287 -12.85 18.19 5.49
CA LYS A 287 -12.81 19.24 4.46
C LYS A 287 -11.93 20.44 4.88
N ASP A 288 -10.92 20.19 5.73
CA ASP A 288 -9.97 21.19 6.19
C ASP A 288 -8.81 21.32 5.18
N PHE A 289 -9.12 21.94 4.04
CA PHE A 289 -8.17 22.11 2.93
C PHE A 289 -6.99 23.01 3.33
N LYS A 290 -7.20 24.00 4.18
CA LYS A 290 -6.14 24.90 4.64
C LYS A 290 -5.06 24.14 5.39
N SER A 291 -5.43 23.38 6.41
CA SER A 291 -4.48 22.55 7.16
C SER A 291 -3.88 21.45 6.30
N ALA A 292 -4.67 20.87 5.40
CA ALA A 292 -4.21 19.82 4.48
C ALA A 292 -3.12 20.33 3.51
N LEU A 293 -3.31 21.52 2.93
CA LEU A 293 -2.29 22.14 2.06
C LEU A 293 -1.01 22.43 2.83
N SER A 294 -1.10 23.04 4.03
CA SER A 294 0.06 23.28 4.89
C SER A 294 0.80 21.98 5.24
N GLY A 295 0.07 20.90 5.51
CA GLY A 295 0.64 19.57 5.77
C GLY A 295 1.33 18.96 4.55
N ALA A 296 0.75 19.10 3.37
CA ALA A 296 1.36 18.64 2.12
C ALA A 296 2.64 19.43 1.78
N GLU A 297 2.64 20.76 1.98
CA GLU A 297 3.84 21.61 1.81
C GLU A 297 4.96 21.25 2.79
N ALA A 298 4.61 20.98 4.06
CA ALA A 298 5.57 20.47 5.04
C ALA A 298 6.17 19.13 4.58
N GLY A 299 5.34 18.24 4.05
CA GLY A 299 5.77 16.97 3.48
C GLY A 299 6.74 17.12 2.31
N ILE A 300 6.48 18.06 1.37
CA ILE A 300 7.40 18.38 0.27
C ILE A 300 8.75 18.86 0.79
N LYS A 301 8.75 19.71 1.82
CA LYS A 301 9.99 20.22 2.45
C LYS A 301 10.77 19.13 3.20
N LEU A 302 10.07 18.25 3.91
CA LEU A 302 10.68 17.17 4.71
C LEU A 302 11.17 16.00 3.85
N PHE A 303 10.51 15.73 2.73
CA PHE A 303 10.76 14.58 1.86
C PHE A 303 10.86 15.01 0.38
N PRO A 304 11.86 15.85 0.00
CA PRO A 304 11.92 16.48 -1.32
C PRO A 304 12.10 15.50 -2.49
N SER A 305 12.56 14.28 -2.21
CA SER A 305 12.68 13.19 -3.21
C SER A 305 11.42 12.35 -3.36
N ASP A 306 10.36 12.63 -2.59
CA ASP A 306 9.11 11.86 -2.63
C ASP A 306 8.02 12.60 -3.41
N SER A 307 7.82 12.21 -4.67
CA SER A 307 6.79 12.76 -5.55
C SER A 307 5.35 12.60 -5.02
N ASN A 308 5.12 11.66 -4.07
CA ASN A 308 3.79 11.47 -3.48
C ASN A 308 3.27 12.72 -2.77
N TYR A 309 4.14 13.52 -2.15
CA TYR A 309 3.71 14.76 -1.50
C TYR A 309 3.35 15.87 -2.49
N VAL A 310 4.02 15.93 -3.64
CA VAL A 310 3.65 16.83 -4.74
C VAL A 310 2.29 16.42 -5.30
N SER A 311 2.10 15.12 -5.54
CA SER A 311 0.81 14.57 -6.00
C SER A 311 -0.30 14.85 -4.97
N LEU A 312 0.00 14.70 -3.68
CA LEU A 312 -0.92 14.98 -2.58
C LEU A 312 -1.34 16.46 -2.57
N TYR A 313 -0.39 17.39 -2.69
CA TYR A 313 -0.67 18.82 -2.76
C TYR A 313 -1.62 19.16 -3.93
N ILE A 314 -1.31 18.64 -5.12
CA ILE A 314 -2.15 18.84 -6.31
C ILE A 314 -3.55 18.24 -6.10
N SER A 315 -3.63 17.04 -5.52
CA SER A 315 -4.92 16.38 -5.23
C SER A 315 -5.76 17.15 -4.23
N VAL A 316 -5.16 17.67 -3.15
CA VAL A 316 -5.84 18.50 -2.15
C VAL A 316 -6.39 19.77 -2.79
N LYS A 317 -5.57 20.44 -3.61
CA LYS A 317 -5.97 21.68 -4.30
C LYS A 317 -7.09 21.44 -5.30
N ASN A 318 -7.02 20.35 -6.04
CA ASN A 318 -8.06 19.98 -6.99
C ASN A 318 -9.40 19.66 -6.28
N GLU A 319 -9.35 19.00 -5.13
CA GLU A 319 -10.56 18.68 -4.35
C GLU A 319 -11.19 19.94 -3.73
N GLU A 320 -10.38 20.89 -3.28
CA GLU A 320 -10.83 22.22 -2.85
C GLU A 320 -11.59 22.93 -3.98
N LEU A 321 -10.99 23.01 -5.18
CA LEU A 321 -11.61 23.62 -6.35
C LEU A 321 -12.90 22.92 -6.76
N ASN A 322 -12.93 21.59 -6.73
CA ASN A 322 -14.13 20.81 -7.03
C ASN A 322 -15.29 21.15 -6.06
N LEU A 323 -14.96 21.35 -4.79
CA LEU A 323 -15.97 21.75 -3.80
C LEU A 323 -16.53 23.14 -4.10
N GLU A 324 -15.67 24.08 -4.49
CA GLU A 324 -16.11 25.44 -4.89
C GLU A 324 -16.99 25.40 -6.15
N TYR A 325 -16.62 24.60 -7.17
CA TYR A 325 -17.48 24.41 -8.35
C TYR A 325 -18.83 23.78 -8.01
N LYS A 326 -18.90 22.82 -7.07
CA LYS A 326 -20.17 22.26 -6.60
C LYS A 326 -21.05 23.29 -5.89
N LYS A 327 -20.45 24.16 -5.07
CA LYS A 327 -21.18 25.28 -4.44
C LYS A 327 -21.71 26.25 -5.50
N LEU A 328 -20.87 26.62 -6.47
CA LEU A 328 -21.25 27.49 -7.58
C LEU A 328 -22.41 26.90 -8.38
N LEU A 329 -22.37 25.61 -8.72
CA LEU A 329 -23.46 24.92 -9.41
C LEU A 329 -24.77 25.00 -8.62
N LYS A 330 -24.74 24.71 -7.31
CA LYS A 330 -25.92 24.80 -6.46
C LYS A 330 -26.49 26.23 -6.42
N MET A 331 -25.64 27.23 -6.28
CA MET A 331 -26.04 28.64 -6.28
C MET A 331 -26.66 29.03 -7.64
N SER A 332 -26.04 28.62 -8.75
CA SER A 332 -26.52 28.88 -10.10
C SER A 332 -27.89 28.27 -10.36
N LEU A 333 -28.10 27.01 -9.93
CA LEU A 333 -29.39 26.34 -10.05
C LEU A 333 -30.50 27.02 -9.24
N ASN A 334 -30.20 27.48 -8.03
CA ASN A 334 -31.17 28.25 -7.22
C ASN A 334 -31.57 29.55 -7.92
N LYS A 335 -30.56 30.30 -8.42
CA LYS A 335 -30.83 31.55 -9.14
C LYS A 335 -31.58 31.34 -10.46
N LEU A 336 -31.32 30.27 -11.19
CA LEU A 336 -32.09 29.89 -12.38
C LEU A 336 -33.54 29.54 -12.04
N ASN A 337 -33.82 28.87 -10.93
CA ASN A 337 -35.18 28.61 -10.47
C ASN A 337 -35.90 29.89 -10.09
N ASP A 338 -35.24 30.79 -9.36
CA ASP A 338 -35.79 32.10 -9.01
C ASP A 338 -36.14 32.90 -10.27
N TYR A 339 -35.25 32.89 -11.26
CA TYR A 339 -35.46 33.53 -12.56
C TYR A 339 -36.65 32.93 -13.31
N LYS A 340 -36.78 31.62 -13.40
CA LYS A 340 -37.90 30.94 -14.07
C LYS A 340 -39.24 31.22 -13.40
N ASN A 341 -39.30 31.38 -12.10
CA ASN A 341 -40.48 31.71 -11.35
C ASN A 341 -40.94 33.16 -11.51
N GLN A 342 -40.06 34.04 -12.07
CA GLN A 342 -40.32 35.45 -12.32
C GLN A 342 -40.58 35.77 -13.80
N LEU A 343 -40.66 34.76 -14.66
CA LEU A 343 -40.74 34.87 -16.14
C LEU A 343 -41.97 35.61 -16.69
N GLU A 344 -42.94 36.02 -15.87
CA GLU A 344 -44.07 36.88 -16.31
C GLU A 344 -43.64 38.31 -16.67
N LEU A 345 -42.37 38.68 -16.46
CA LEU A 345 -41.84 40.03 -16.67
C LEU A 345 -40.64 40.13 -17.68
N VAL A 346 -40.49 39.12 -18.57
CA VAL A 346 -39.35 39.09 -19.51
C VAL A 346 -39.53 40.11 -20.62
N HIS A 347 -38.72 41.16 -20.65
CA HIS A 347 -38.56 42.06 -21.80
C HIS A 347 -37.85 41.35 -22.97
N GLU A 348 -38.18 41.68 -24.22
CA GLU A 348 -37.56 41.11 -25.45
C GLU A 348 -36.04 41.16 -25.48
N GLU A 349 -35.42 42.13 -24.79
CA GLU A 349 -33.95 42.27 -24.65
C GLU A 349 -33.26 41.14 -23.87
N SER A 350 -33.98 40.31 -23.14
CA SER A 350 -33.45 39.22 -22.31
C SER A 350 -33.37 37.85 -22.99
N GLN A 351 -33.91 37.70 -24.20
CA GLN A 351 -33.93 36.40 -24.93
C GLN A 351 -32.53 35.85 -25.24
N GLY A 352 -31.53 36.72 -25.42
CA GLY A 352 -30.13 36.30 -25.59
C GLY A 352 -29.44 35.77 -24.33
N SER A 353 -30.01 36.04 -23.14
CA SER A 353 -29.40 35.70 -21.86
C SER A 353 -29.53 34.23 -21.49
N GLU A 354 -30.56 33.50 -21.95
CA GLU A 354 -30.73 32.08 -21.67
C GLU A 354 -29.59 31.24 -22.26
N ASN A 355 -29.25 31.44 -23.53
CA ASN A 355 -28.12 30.74 -24.17
C ASN A 355 -26.74 31.09 -23.55
N ALA A 356 -26.60 32.31 -23.03
CA ALA A 356 -25.38 32.70 -22.28
C ALA A 356 -25.30 31.95 -20.94
N LEU A 357 -26.42 31.78 -20.24
CA LEU A 357 -26.49 30.98 -19.02
C LEU A 357 -26.23 29.50 -19.30
N ASP A 358 -26.80 28.98 -20.38
CA ASP A 358 -26.60 27.59 -20.82
C ASP A 358 -25.14 27.32 -21.17
N GLU A 359 -24.43 28.25 -21.85
CA GLU A 359 -23.00 28.17 -22.10
C GLU A 359 -22.21 28.01 -20.80
N LEU A 360 -22.45 28.85 -19.80
CA LEU A 360 -21.79 28.80 -18.52
C LEU A 360 -22.11 27.51 -17.75
N MET A 361 -23.37 27.06 -17.81
CA MET A 361 -23.79 25.82 -17.18
C MET A 361 -23.13 24.58 -17.81
N VAL A 362 -23.01 24.52 -19.15
CA VAL A 362 -22.29 23.45 -19.84
C VAL A 362 -20.86 23.38 -19.35
N ARG A 363 -20.12 24.50 -19.31
CA ARG A 363 -18.74 24.55 -18.84
C ARG A 363 -18.61 24.08 -17.39
N LEU A 364 -19.52 24.49 -16.52
CA LEU A 364 -19.51 24.12 -15.11
C LEU A 364 -19.80 22.63 -14.91
N LEU A 365 -20.77 22.09 -15.62
CA LEU A 365 -21.14 20.67 -15.57
C LEU A 365 -20.01 19.77 -16.11
N VAL A 366 -19.34 20.16 -17.20
CA VAL A 366 -18.18 19.44 -17.74
C VAL A 366 -17.04 19.39 -16.71
N LYS A 367 -16.73 20.52 -16.06
CA LYS A 367 -15.68 20.56 -15.00
C LYS A 367 -16.00 19.64 -13.82
N LEU A 368 -17.27 19.41 -13.52
CA LEU A 368 -17.73 18.54 -12.44
C LEU A 368 -17.94 17.09 -12.88
N GLY A 369 -17.76 16.77 -14.18
CA GLY A 369 -17.94 15.42 -14.72
C GLY A 369 -19.41 15.04 -14.97
N TYR A 370 -20.36 16.00 -14.93
CA TYR A 370 -21.78 15.77 -15.24
C TYR A 370 -22.03 15.83 -16.75
N TYR A 371 -21.36 14.94 -17.48
CA TYR A 371 -21.33 14.96 -18.96
C TYR A 371 -22.69 14.72 -19.60
N GLY A 372 -23.56 13.93 -18.99
CA GLY A 372 -24.91 13.67 -19.50
C GLY A 372 -25.78 14.92 -19.50
N GLU A 373 -25.77 15.66 -18.42
CA GLU A 373 -26.49 16.91 -18.22
C GLU A 373 -25.90 18.02 -19.11
N ALA A 374 -24.56 18.15 -19.15
CA ALA A 374 -23.87 19.08 -20.03
C ALA A 374 -24.24 18.87 -21.50
N LYS A 375 -24.25 17.61 -21.98
CA LYS A 375 -24.63 17.28 -23.35
C LYS A 375 -26.08 17.64 -23.70
N LYS A 376 -27.00 17.50 -22.74
CA LYS A 376 -28.43 17.87 -22.95
C LYS A 376 -28.54 19.37 -23.16
N ILE A 377 -27.95 20.19 -22.28
CA ILE A 377 -27.99 21.66 -22.40
C ILE A 377 -27.27 22.13 -23.66
N LEU A 378 -26.11 21.54 -23.99
CA LEU A 378 -25.35 21.90 -25.20
C LEU A 378 -26.17 21.70 -26.49
N LYS A 379 -27.04 20.69 -26.52
CA LYS A 379 -27.92 20.44 -27.67
C LYS A 379 -29.06 21.46 -27.80
N SER A 380 -29.47 22.11 -26.73
CA SER A 380 -30.53 23.12 -26.73
C SER A 380 -30.00 24.53 -27.08
N ILE A 381 -28.68 24.74 -27.11
CA ILE A 381 -28.10 26.01 -27.53
C ILE A 381 -28.19 26.13 -29.05
N ASP A 382 -29.07 26.98 -29.56
CA ASP A 382 -29.29 27.23 -30.97
C ASP A 382 -28.62 28.50 -31.51
N VAL A 383 -28.22 29.43 -30.64
CA VAL A 383 -27.56 30.68 -31.02
C VAL A 383 -26.10 30.42 -31.37
N PRO A 384 -25.63 30.70 -32.63
CA PRO A 384 -24.31 30.29 -33.12
C PRO A 384 -23.15 30.86 -32.32
N VAL A 385 -23.24 32.05 -31.76
CA VAL A 385 -22.16 32.68 -30.97
C VAL A 385 -21.84 31.85 -29.75
N TYR A 386 -22.86 31.50 -28.96
CA TYR A 386 -22.67 30.71 -27.73
C TYR A 386 -22.24 29.28 -28.05
N ARG A 387 -22.80 28.67 -29.10
CA ARG A 387 -22.39 27.36 -29.56
C ARG A 387 -20.91 27.34 -30.00
N ASN A 388 -20.44 28.38 -30.73
CA ASN A 388 -19.04 28.49 -31.16
C ASN A 388 -18.06 28.69 -29.99
N ASN A 389 -18.50 29.29 -28.88
CA ASN A 389 -17.70 29.42 -27.67
C ASN A 389 -17.43 28.08 -26.99
N LEU A 390 -18.22 27.03 -27.28
CA LEU A 390 -18.16 25.69 -26.68
C LEU A 390 -17.51 24.66 -27.61
N LYS A 391 -16.55 25.07 -28.48
CA LYS A 391 -15.89 24.15 -29.43
C LYS A 391 -15.27 22.93 -28.75
N ALA A 392 -14.56 23.11 -27.64
CA ALA A 392 -13.94 22.02 -26.90
C ALA A 392 -14.96 21.02 -26.35
N GLU A 393 -16.10 21.51 -25.85
CA GLU A 393 -17.19 20.70 -25.34
C GLU A 393 -17.95 20.01 -26.49
N LEU A 394 -18.10 20.67 -27.64
CA LEU A 394 -18.66 20.05 -28.85
C LEU A 394 -17.81 18.88 -29.34
N GLU A 395 -16.49 19.05 -29.41
CA GLU A 395 -15.54 18.00 -29.75
C GLU A 395 -15.60 16.85 -28.74
N LEU A 396 -15.59 17.16 -27.44
CA LEU A 396 -15.71 16.17 -26.35
C LEU A 396 -16.93 15.26 -26.51
N PHE A 397 -18.05 15.81 -26.97
CA PHE A 397 -19.32 15.05 -27.12
C PHE A 397 -19.57 14.57 -28.55
N HIS A 398 -18.63 14.75 -29.49
CA HIS A 398 -18.80 14.43 -30.91
C HIS A 398 -20.04 15.11 -31.52
N LEU A 399 -20.23 16.40 -31.26
CA LEU A 399 -21.35 17.23 -31.74
C LEU A 399 -20.87 18.41 -32.62
N ALA A 400 -19.55 18.46 -32.90
CA ALA A 400 -18.92 19.44 -33.78
C ALA A 400 -19.26 19.19 -35.25
#